data_37783c1db0939f0a0507a7d69f8b707b
#
_entry.id   37783c1db0939f0a0507a7d69f8b707b
#
_cell.length_a   1.000
_cell.length_b   1.000
_cell.length_c   1.000
_cell.angle_alpha   90.00
_cell.angle_beta   90.00
_cell.angle_gamma   90.00
#
_symmetry.space_group_name_H-M   'P 1'
#
loop_
_entity.id
_entity.type
_entity.pdbx_description
1 polymer ?
#
loop_
_entity_poly.entity_id
_entity_poly.type
_entity_poly.pdbx_seq_one_letter_code
_entity_poly.pdbx_strand_id
1 'polypeptide(L)'
;MKLAGVVVLYNPDQKVINNINSYIDELDALYLVDNSSADNSTLFLHEKVEYIPLRKNTGIAHALNVGAKKAIDHNFHYLLTMDQDSMFEKDALKNMKSIIDADDEKDQVGIYSPFHKTAISEPVPEELFTSPLVVMTSGNIINLDIYKCVEGFKEWMFIDCVDFEYGLNVRKHGYTIKQINTVFLDHELGDYEIKHVFNKKIFCDNHSALRRYYIVRNSFYLYDMYHNDYPDYCQAVVKQAKQSFFYATVFEKHGFKKLIYMIRGYRDYRRGKKGEYGK
;
A
#
# COMPACT_ATOMS: atom_id res chain seq x y z
N MET A 1 12.38 15.29 13.11
CA MET A 1 11.19 14.52 13.56
C MET A 1 11.59 13.15 14.08
N LYS A 2 10.86 12.59 15.10
CA LYS A 2 10.97 11.18 15.48
C LYS A 2 10.09 10.34 14.58
N LEU A 3 10.66 9.28 14.00
CA LEU A 3 10.01 8.46 12.98
C LEU A 3 10.10 6.99 13.34
N ALA A 4 8.96 6.32 13.53
CA ALA A 4 8.89 4.86 13.53
C ALA A 4 8.68 4.33 12.11
N GLY A 5 9.02 3.06 11.89
CA GLY A 5 8.69 2.35 10.66
C GLY A 5 7.84 1.11 10.91
N VAL A 6 7.02 0.72 9.95
CA VAL A 6 6.38 -0.59 9.88
C VAL A 6 6.65 -1.24 8.54
N VAL A 7 7.10 -2.48 8.55
CA VAL A 7 7.24 -3.33 7.37
C VAL A 7 6.30 -4.52 7.51
N VAL A 8 5.45 -4.73 6.50
CA VAL A 8 4.61 -5.91 6.46
C VAL A 8 5.36 -7.03 5.74
N LEU A 9 5.65 -8.11 6.46
CA LEU A 9 6.36 -9.28 5.95
C LEU A 9 5.37 -10.38 5.57
N TYR A 10 5.67 -11.09 4.50
CA TYR A 10 4.99 -12.32 4.11
C TYR A 10 5.94 -13.26 3.38
N ASN A 11 6.33 -14.37 4.04
CA ASN A 11 7.35 -15.30 3.57
C ASN A 11 8.62 -14.57 3.09
N PRO A 12 9.25 -13.74 3.95
CA PRO A 12 10.40 -12.93 3.58
C PRO A 12 11.61 -13.80 3.23
N ASP A 13 12.40 -13.32 2.29
CA ASP A 13 13.71 -13.88 1.95
C ASP A 13 14.85 -12.95 2.42
N GLN A 14 16.09 -13.33 2.13
CA GLN A 14 17.29 -12.58 2.49
C GLN A 14 17.36 -11.19 1.85
N LYS A 15 16.66 -10.94 0.73
CA LYS A 15 16.67 -9.63 0.06
C LYS A 15 16.03 -8.54 0.91
N VAL A 16 15.04 -8.92 1.73
CA VAL A 16 14.35 -7.98 2.64
C VAL A 16 15.32 -7.27 3.57
N ILE A 17 16.39 -7.92 3.99
CA ILE A 17 17.44 -7.32 4.85
C ILE A 17 18.09 -6.13 4.14
N ASN A 18 18.45 -6.30 2.86
CA ASN A 18 19.07 -5.22 2.07
C ASN A 18 18.11 -4.05 1.89
N ASN A 19 16.83 -4.33 1.66
CA ASN A 19 15.82 -3.30 1.52
C ASN A 19 15.67 -2.50 2.82
N ILE A 20 15.57 -3.18 3.97
CA ILE A 20 15.49 -2.54 5.29
C ILE A 20 16.73 -1.71 5.59
N ASN A 21 17.92 -2.20 5.23
CA ASN A 21 19.19 -1.49 5.46
C ASN A 21 19.27 -0.16 4.68
N SER A 22 18.45 0.05 3.65
CA SER A 22 18.42 1.31 2.90
C SER A 22 17.81 2.48 3.68
N TYR A 23 17.09 2.21 4.79
CA TYR A 23 16.35 3.25 5.54
C TYR A 23 16.36 3.08 7.07
N ILE A 24 16.81 1.97 7.63
CA ILE A 24 16.73 1.69 9.07
C ILE A 24 17.52 2.69 9.92
N ASP A 25 18.64 3.21 9.42
CA ASP A 25 19.46 4.17 10.14
C ASP A 25 18.72 5.48 10.41
N GLU A 26 17.79 5.85 9.53
CA GLU A 26 16.97 7.07 9.62
C GLU A 26 15.74 6.91 10.52
N LEU A 27 15.46 5.71 11.03
CA LEU A 27 14.35 5.43 11.92
C LEU A 27 14.81 5.42 13.39
N ASP A 28 13.89 5.74 14.30
CA ASP A 28 14.07 5.59 15.74
C ASP A 28 13.60 4.21 16.25
N ALA A 29 12.62 3.59 15.56
CA ALA A 29 12.16 2.22 15.80
C ALA A 29 11.59 1.61 14.51
N LEU A 30 11.65 0.28 14.37
CA LEU A 30 11.11 -0.47 13.25
C LEU A 30 10.30 -1.67 13.71
N TYR A 31 9.03 -1.72 13.35
CA TYR A 31 8.12 -2.83 13.62
C TYR A 31 8.01 -3.73 12.40
N LEU A 32 8.55 -4.95 12.50
CA LEU A 32 8.43 -5.97 11.47
C LEU A 32 7.21 -6.84 11.78
N VAL A 33 6.09 -6.55 11.13
CA VAL A 33 4.83 -7.28 11.35
C VAL A 33 4.73 -8.41 10.33
N ASP A 34 4.92 -9.64 10.80
CA ASP A 34 5.03 -10.80 9.93
C ASP A 34 3.71 -11.57 9.81
N ASN A 35 3.14 -11.51 8.61
CA ASN A 35 1.94 -12.23 8.20
C ASN A 35 2.21 -13.70 7.80
N SER A 36 3.44 -14.21 7.96
CA SER A 36 3.78 -15.59 7.65
C SER A 36 3.29 -16.56 8.73
N SER A 37 3.11 -17.83 8.36
CA SER A 37 2.88 -18.91 9.32
C SER A 37 4.18 -19.37 10.01
N ALA A 38 5.30 -19.28 9.31
CA ALA A 38 6.63 -19.60 9.84
C ALA A 38 7.18 -18.48 10.74
N ASP A 39 8.15 -18.81 11.58
CA ASP A 39 8.91 -17.84 12.36
C ASP A 39 10.13 -17.38 11.57
N ASN A 40 10.19 -16.07 11.31
CA ASN A 40 11.29 -15.45 10.58
C ASN A 40 12.13 -14.50 11.47
N SER A 41 11.96 -14.55 12.80
CA SER A 41 12.61 -13.63 13.75
C SER A 41 14.13 -13.62 13.66
N THR A 42 14.73 -14.74 13.28
CA THR A 42 16.20 -14.88 13.18
C THR A 42 16.81 -14.12 11.99
N LEU A 43 16.00 -13.68 11.03
CA LEU A 43 16.46 -12.91 9.87
C LEU A 43 16.77 -11.44 10.22
N PHE A 44 16.20 -10.90 11.33
CA PHE A 44 16.17 -9.46 11.59
C PHE A 44 16.70 -9.11 12.99
N LEU A 45 18.01 -9.27 13.17
CA LEU A 45 18.67 -8.95 14.44
C LEU A 45 19.26 -7.53 14.38
N HIS A 46 18.50 -6.55 14.88
CA HIS A 46 18.94 -5.16 14.96
C HIS A 46 18.29 -4.47 16.18
N GLU A 47 19.02 -3.58 16.87
CA GLU A 47 18.57 -2.94 18.11
C GLU A 47 17.27 -2.10 17.98
N LYS A 48 17.03 -1.51 16.79
CA LYS A 48 15.82 -0.74 16.50
C LYS A 48 14.62 -1.60 16.10
N VAL A 49 14.80 -2.92 15.93
CA VAL A 49 13.77 -3.81 15.38
C VAL A 49 12.97 -4.48 16.49
N GLU A 50 11.66 -4.35 16.44
CA GLU A 50 10.72 -5.21 17.16
C GLU A 50 10.01 -6.11 16.14
N TYR A 51 10.24 -7.42 16.22
CA TYR A 51 9.60 -8.43 15.37
C TYR A 51 8.27 -8.88 15.98
N ILE A 52 7.17 -8.81 15.20
CA ILE A 52 5.81 -9.10 15.64
C ILE A 52 5.21 -10.20 14.77
N PRO A 53 5.27 -11.49 15.17
CA PRO A 53 4.72 -12.59 14.41
C PRO A 53 3.21 -12.68 14.57
N LEU A 54 2.45 -12.63 13.48
CA LEU A 54 1.01 -12.86 13.47
C LEU A 54 0.66 -14.35 13.34
N ARG A 55 1.62 -15.19 12.93
CA ARG A 55 1.50 -16.65 12.76
C ARG A 55 0.45 -17.10 11.74
N LYS A 56 -0.13 -16.19 11.02
CA LYS A 56 -1.09 -16.42 9.93
C LYS A 56 -1.20 -15.15 9.08
N ASN A 57 -1.66 -15.29 7.85
CA ASN A 57 -1.96 -14.12 7.01
C ASN A 57 -3.28 -13.48 7.46
N THR A 58 -3.21 -12.29 8.05
CA THR A 58 -4.36 -11.50 8.52
C THR A 58 -4.72 -10.35 7.58
N GLY A 59 -4.00 -10.24 6.45
CA GLY A 59 -4.11 -9.15 5.49
C GLY A 59 -3.18 -7.97 5.81
N ILE A 60 -2.91 -7.18 4.77
CA ILE A 60 -1.97 -6.05 4.89
C ILE A 60 -2.51 -4.94 5.80
N ALA A 61 -3.82 -4.65 5.72
CA ALA A 61 -4.45 -3.60 6.51
C ALA A 61 -4.32 -3.86 8.03
N HIS A 62 -4.56 -5.10 8.48
CA HIS A 62 -4.39 -5.47 9.88
C HIS A 62 -2.92 -5.36 10.32
N ALA A 63 -1.99 -5.85 9.50
CA ALA A 63 -0.57 -5.78 9.83
C ALA A 63 -0.07 -4.32 9.95
N LEU A 64 -0.49 -3.43 9.05
CA LEU A 64 -0.21 -1.99 9.13
C LEU A 64 -0.78 -1.37 10.41
N ASN A 65 -2.03 -1.72 10.77
CA ASN A 65 -2.66 -1.23 12.00
C ASN A 65 -1.94 -1.72 13.26
N VAL A 66 -1.43 -2.96 13.27
CA VAL A 66 -0.59 -3.48 14.39
C VAL A 66 0.67 -2.63 14.56
N GLY A 67 1.38 -2.33 13.46
CA GLY A 67 2.56 -1.46 13.50
C GLY A 67 2.22 -0.03 13.92
N ALA A 68 1.15 0.54 13.38
CA ALA A 68 0.68 1.88 13.74
C ALA A 68 0.31 1.97 15.23
N LYS A 69 -0.39 0.97 15.77
CA LYS A 69 -0.72 0.90 17.18
C LYS A 69 0.54 0.87 18.05
N LYS A 70 1.54 0.06 17.71
CA LYS A 70 2.82 0.03 18.40
C LYS A 70 3.53 1.39 18.40
N ALA A 71 3.56 2.07 17.25
CA ALA A 71 4.14 3.41 17.15
C ALA A 71 3.39 4.42 18.04
N ILE A 72 2.07 4.39 18.06
CA ILE A 72 1.25 5.24 18.93
C ILE A 72 1.51 4.95 20.42
N ASP A 73 1.54 3.67 20.81
CA ASP A 73 1.78 3.23 22.18
C ASP A 73 3.18 3.67 22.68
N HIS A 74 4.15 3.85 21.76
CA HIS A 74 5.50 4.36 22.04
C HIS A 74 5.66 5.88 21.78
N ASN A 75 4.55 6.62 21.65
CA ASN A 75 4.50 8.09 21.50
C ASN A 75 5.23 8.60 20.23
N PHE A 76 5.16 7.89 19.13
CA PHE A 76 5.53 8.41 17.82
C PHE A 76 4.36 9.20 17.20
N HIS A 77 4.70 10.29 16.50
CA HIS A 77 3.72 11.10 15.74
C HIS A 77 3.73 10.78 14.25
N TYR A 78 4.79 10.15 13.76
CA TYR A 78 4.94 9.79 12.33
C TYR A 78 5.35 8.33 12.20
N LEU A 79 4.80 7.69 11.17
CA LEU A 79 5.07 6.29 10.84
C LEU A 79 5.39 6.15 9.36
N LEU A 80 6.57 5.61 9.04
CA LEU A 80 6.91 5.13 7.71
C LEU A 80 6.24 3.78 7.46
N THR A 81 5.48 3.65 6.38
CA THR A 81 4.91 2.36 5.93
C THR A 81 5.72 1.82 4.77
N MET A 82 6.15 0.55 4.84
CA MET A 82 6.99 -0.07 3.81
C MET A 82 6.49 -1.46 3.45
N ASP A 83 6.56 -1.78 2.16
CA ASP A 83 6.49 -3.14 1.67
C ASP A 83 7.88 -3.80 1.78
N GLN A 84 7.92 -5.12 1.92
CA GLN A 84 9.18 -5.85 2.11
C GLN A 84 10.12 -5.83 0.88
N ASP A 85 9.58 -5.49 -0.30
CA ASP A 85 10.26 -5.48 -1.60
C ASP A 85 10.66 -4.08 -2.09
N SER A 86 10.47 -3.05 -1.24
CA SER A 86 10.76 -1.66 -1.57
C SER A 86 12.03 -1.16 -0.90
N MET A 87 12.75 -0.28 -1.58
CA MET A 87 14.03 0.26 -1.17
C MET A 87 14.11 1.76 -1.47
N PHE A 88 14.60 2.54 -0.51
CA PHE A 88 14.92 3.95 -0.76
C PHE A 88 16.28 4.09 -1.47
N GLU A 89 16.39 5.07 -2.36
CA GLU A 89 17.68 5.53 -2.84
C GLU A 89 18.50 6.10 -1.67
N LYS A 90 19.82 6.16 -1.84
CA LYS A 90 20.72 6.69 -0.82
C LYS A 90 20.29 8.10 -0.37
N ASP A 91 20.26 8.32 0.93
CA ASP A 91 19.87 9.58 1.58
C ASP A 91 18.42 10.04 1.31
N ALA A 92 17.61 9.25 0.58
CA ALA A 92 16.24 9.65 0.18
C ALA A 92 15.33 9.84 1.40
N LEU A 93 15.32 8.92 2.35
CA LEU A 93 14.50 9.05 3.57
C LEU A 93 14.97 10.22 4.46
N LYS A 94 16.27 10.44 4.57
CA LYS A 94 16.84 11.61 5.28
C LYS A 94 16.37 12.93 4.65
N ASN A 95 16.42 13.02 3.32
CA ASN A 95 15.93 14.19 2.59
C ASN A 95 14.42 14.38 2.80
N MET A 96 13.64 13.28 2.74
CA MET A 96 12.21 13.30 3.00
C MET A 96 11.88 13.87 4.38
N LYS A 97 12.58 13.41 5.44
CA LYS A 97 12.42 13.94 6.81
C LYS A 97 12.71 15.44 6.88
N SER A 98 13.79 15.90 6.23
CA SER A 98 14.16 17.32 6.22
C SER A 98 13.11 18.18 5.52
N ILE A 99 12.55 17.72 4.41
CA ILE A 99 11.49 18.41 3.66
C ILE A 99 10.20 18.49 4.51
N ILE A 100 9.82 17.40 5.17
CA ILE A 100 8.63 17.35 6.06
C ILE A 100 8.82 18.29 7.26
N ASP A 101 10.01 18.29 7.88
CA ASP A 101 10.28 19.18 9.02
C ASP A 101 10.17 20.66 8.64
N ALA A 102 10.50 21.02 7.40
CA ALA A 102 10.42 22.38 6.87
C ALA A 102 9.04 22.76 6.30
N ASP A 103 8.09 21.82 6.23
CA ASP A 103 6.74 22.10 5.71
C ASP A 103 5.86 22.74 6.79
N ASP A 104 5.48 24.01 6.59
CA ASP A 104 4.63 24.76 7.52
C ASP A 104 3.19 24.19 7.62
N GLU A 105 2.76 23.39 6.60
CA GLU A 105 1.43 22.79 6.56
C GLU A 105 1.39 21.35 7.12
N LYS A 106 2.50 20.84 7.66
CA LYS A 106 2.65 19.40 8.05
C LYS A 106 1.54 18.88 8.99
N ASP A 107 0.94 19.72 9.80
CA ASP A 107 -0.15 19.33 10.71
C ASP A 107 -1.48 19.07 9.97
N GLN A 108 -1.60 19.51 8.71
CA GLN A 108 -2.74 19.26 7.83
C GLN A 108 -2.47 18.14 6.80
N VAL A 109 -1.26 17.59 6.80
CA VAL A 109 -0.86 16.54 5.85
C VAL A 109 -0.97 15.17 6.53
N GLY A 110 -1.89 14.35 6.03
CA GLY A 110 -2.09 12.98 6.54
C GLY A 110 -1.07 11.99 5.98
N ILE A 111 -0.59 12.22 4.77
CA ILE A 111 0.34 11.34 4.07
C ILE A 111 1.36 12.17 3.31
N TYR A 112 2.64 11.93 3.57
CA TYR A 112 3.73 12.28 2.68
C TYR A 112 4.19 11.03 1.93
N SER A 113 4.28 11.10 0.59
CA SER A 113 4.66 9.99 -0.27
C SER A 113 5.92 10.34 -1.06
N PRO A 114 6.86 9.41 -1.27
CA PRO A 114 7.90 9.60 -2.27
C PRO A 114 7.33 9.46 -3.68
N PHE A 115 8.10 9.83 -4.69
CA PHE A 115 7.82 9.49 -6.08
C PHE A 115 8.26 8.03 -6.33
N HIS A 116 7.30 7.17 -6.69
CA HIS A 116 7.57 5.76 -6.97
C HIS A 116 8.12 5.59 -8.37
N LYS A 117 9.39 5.17 -8.48
CA LYS A 117 9.98 4.77 -9.76
C LYS A 117 9.54 3.37 -10.11
N THR A 118 8.78 3.25 -11.18
CA THR A 118 8.35 1.98 -11.75
C THR A 118 8.69 1.93 -13.24
N ALA A 119 8.66 0.77 -13.86
CA ALA A 119 8.91 0.63 -15.29
C ALA A 119 7.91 1.39 -16.19
N ILE A 120 6.81 1.87 -15.62
CA ILE A 120 5.73 2.58 -16.32
C ILE A 120 5.38 3.92 -15.67
N SER A 121 6.23 4.44 -14.76
CA SER A 121 5.96 5.73 -14.10
C SER A 121 5.96 6.87 -15.10
N GLU A 122 5.12 7.85 -14.84
CA GLU A 122 5.07 9.11 -15.58
C GLU A 122 6.35 9.93 -15.36
N PRO A 123 6.64 10.94 -16.20
CA PRO A 123 7.72 11.88 -15.95
C PRO A 123 7.60 12.52 -14.55
N VAL A 124 8.74 12.71 -13.89
CA VAL A 124 8.78 13.37 -12.57
C VAL A 124 8.32 14.82 -12.73
N PRO A 125 7.32 15.27 -11.93
CA PRO A 125 6.92 16.68 -11.92
C PRO A 125 8.06 17.61 -11.47
N GLU A 126 8.07 18.85 -11.97
CA GLU A 126 9.10 19.83 -11.62
C GLU A 126 8.90 20.46 -10.23
N GLU A 127 7.65 20.50 -9.76
CA GLU A 127 7.30 21.05 -8.45
C GLU A 127 7.82 20.15 -7.34
N LEU A 128 8.20 20.74 -6.19
CA LEU A 128 8.63 19.98 -5.01
C LEU A 128 7.52 19.04 -4.52
N PHE A 129 6.29 19.53 -4.50
CA PHE A 129 5.11 18.78 -4.06
C PHE A 129 4.05 18.70 -5.16
N THR A 130 3.49 17.53 -5.34
CA THR A 130 2.19 17.33 -5.97
C THR A 130 1.20 16.78 -4.96
N SER A 131 -0.10 16.91 -5.25
CA SER A 131 -1.16 16.50 -4.32
C SER A 131 -2.09 15.48 -4.98
N PRO A 132 -1.62 14.23 -5.20
CA PRO A 132 -2.42 13.17 -5.80
C PRO A 132 -3.60 12.80 -4.90
N LEU A 133 -4.68 12.27 -5.49
CA LEU A 133 -5.86 11.85 -4.75
C LEU A 133 -5.55 10.67 -3.81
N VAL A 134 -4.74 9.75 -4.29
CA VAL A 134 -4.28 8.56 -3.56
C VAL A 134 -2.82 8.26 -3.91
N VAL A 135 -2.14 7.53 -3.04
CA VAL A 135 -0.75 7.07 -3.22
C VAL A 135 -0.64 5.60 -2.81
N MET A 136 0.36 4.89 -3.33
CA MET A 136 0.68 3.52 -2.88
C MET A 136 1.18 3.54 -1.44
N THR A 137 1.02 2.44 -0.70
CA THR A 137 1.36 2.37 0.73
C THR A 137 2.86 2.51 0.99
N SER A 138 3.70 1.90 0.15
CA SER A 138 5.13 1.79 0.40
C SER A 138 5.85 3.13 0.33
N GLY A 139 6.71 3.43 1.30
CA GLY A 139 7.48 4.67 1.39
C GLY A 139 6.73 5.86 1.99
N ASN A 140 5.47 5.71 2.37
CA ASN A 140 4.71 6.82 2.93
C ASN A 140 5.09 7.10 4.38
N ILE A 141 5.22 8.39 4.72
CA ILE A 141 5.23 8.84 6.09
C ILE A 141 3.83 9.36 6.44
N ILE A 142 3.14 8.65 7.32
CA ILE A 142 1.78 9.00 7.76
C ILE A 142 1.83 9.74 9.09
N ASN A 143 0.96 10.75 9.23
CA ASN A 143 0.73 11.45 10.48
C ASN A 143 -0.21 10.62 11.37
N LEU A 144 0.31 10.14 12.52
CA LEU A 144 -0.43 9.23 13.39
C LEU A 144 -1.58 9.92 14.17
N ASP A 145 -1.55 11.23 14.33
CA ASP A 145 -2.68 11.95 14.94
C ASP A 145 -3.85 12.01 13.94
N ILE A 146 -3.58 12.27 12.65
CA ILE A 146 -4.58 12.20 11.58
C ILE A 146 -5.05 10.75 11.37
N TYR A 147 -4.13 9.75 11.40
CA TYR A 147 -4.46 8.33 11.34
C TYR A 147 -5.51 7.93 12.39
N LYS A 148 -5.40 8.42 13.63
CA LYS A 148 -6.40 8.19 14.69
C LYS A 148 -7.75 8.84 14.35
N CYS A 149 -7.74 10.06 13.82
CA CYS A 149 -8.98 10.77 13.43
C CYS A 149 -9.74 10.04 12.31
N VAL A 150 -9.03 9.41 11.35
CA VAL A 150 -9.64 8.69 10.22
C VAL A 150 -9.81 7.19 10.48
N GLU A 151 -9.58 6.73 11.71
CA GLU A 151 -9.74 5.34 12.16
C GLU A 151 -8.84 4.32 11.43
N GLY A 152 -7.69 4.76 10.91
CA GLY A 152 -6.68 3.91 10.31
C GLY A 152 -7.12 3.12 9.08
N PHE A 153 -6.38 2.04 8.78
CA PHE A 153 -6.66 1.19 7.63
C PHE A 153 -7.84 0.27 7.86
N LYS A 154 -8.71 0.08 6.87
CA LYS A 154 -9.90 -0.78 6.97
C LYS A 154 -9.53 -2.27 6.85
N GLU A 155 -9.36 -2.95 7.98
CA GLU A 155 -8.89 -4.35 8.08
C GLU A 155 -9.74 -5.34 7.28
N TRP A 156 -11.03 -5.07 7.16
CA TRP A 156 -11.95 -5.93 6.41
C TRP A 156 -11.67 -5.98 4.90
N MET A 157 -10.87 -5.04 4.36
CA MET A 157 -10.42 -5.12 2.97
C MET A 157 -9.40 -6.25 2.75
N PHE A 158 -8.63 -6.59 3.76
CA PHE A 158 -7.62 -7.63 3.78
C PHE A 158 -6.40 -7.27 2.92
N ILE A 159 -6.56 -7.17 1.60
CA ILE A 159 -5.54 -6.78 0.61
C ILE A 159 -6.22 -6.10 -0.58
N ASP A 160 -5.46 -5.30 -1.33
CA ASP A 160 -5.90 -4.52 -2.49
C ASP A 160 -6.94 -3.43 -2.16
N CYS A 161 -6.79 -2.25 -2.69
CA CYS A 161 -7.53 -1.01 -2.40
C CYS A 161 -7.39 -0.48 -0.95
N VAL A 162 -6.52 -1.03 -0.12
CA VAL A 162 -6.31 -0.58 1.27
C VAL A 162 -5.70 0.81 1.30
N ASP A 163 -4.69 1.05 0.46
CA ASP A 163 -4.04 2.33 0.25
C ASP A 163 -4.98 3.37 -0.37
N PHE A 164 -5.74 2.97 -1.37
CA PHE A 164 -6.71 3.85 -2.04
C PHE A 164 -7.81 4.28 -1.07
N GLU A 165 -8.33 3.34 -0.29
CA GLU A 165 -9.33 3.64 0.74
C GLU A 165 -8.78 4.61 1.78
N TYR A 166 -7.58 4.35 2.30
CA TYR A 166 -6.97 5.19 3.30
C TYR A 166 -6.70 6.62 2.77
N GLY A 167 -6.19 6.74 1.54
CA GLY A 167 -5.99 8.05 0.90
C GLY A 167 -7.30 8.84 0.72
N LEU A 168 -8.36 8.19 0.22
CA LEU A 168 -9.67 8.82 0.07
C LEU A 168 -10.27 9.21 1.43
N ASN A 169 -10.08 8.39 2.45
CA ASN A 169 -10.57 8.65 3.81
C ASN A 169 -9.87 9.86 4.43
N VAL A 170 -8.54 9.95 4.31
CA VAL A 170 -7.76 11.14 4.72
C VAL A 170 -8.30 12.40 4.07
N ARG A 171 -8.51 12.38 2.76
CA ARG A 171 -9.04 13.50 1.99
C ARG A 171 -10.47 13.87 2.37
N LYS A 172 -11.32 12.88 2.58
CA LYS A 172 -12.72 13.09 2.97
C LYS A 172 -12.84 13.80 4.32
N HIS A 173 -11.86 13.61 5.20
CA HIS A 173 -11.77 14.31 6.49
C HIS A 173 -11.11 15.70 6.40
N GLY A 174 -10.82 16.19 5.18
CA GLY A 174 -10.27 17.52 4.94
C GLY A 174 -8.76 17.63 5.06
N TYR A 175 -8.04 16.52 5.23
CA TYR A 175 -6.58 16.49 5.26
C TYR A 175 -5.98 16.33 3.86
N THR A 176 -4.69 16.66 3.73
CA THR A 176 -3.99 16.63 2.45
C THR A 176 -3.07 15.41 2.31
N ILE A 177 -2.73 15.10 1.06
CA ILE A 177 -1.68 14.15 0.68
C ILE A 177 -0.66 14.92 -0.13
N LYS A 178 0.62 14.88 0.25
CA LYS A 178 1.71 15.49 -0.50
C LYS A 178 2.67 14.43 -1.00
N GLN A 179 2.86 14.35 -2.32
CA GLN A 179 3.93 13.56 -2.92
C GLN A 179 5.15 14.44 -3.11
N ILE A 180 6.30 14.02 -2.58
CA ILE A 180 7.59 14.72 -2.68
C ILE A 180 8.31 14.23 -3.93
N ASN A 181 8.32 15.05 -4.98
CA ASN A 181 8.78 14.65 -6.30
C ASN A 181 10.32 14.54 -6.43
N THR A 182 11.05 14.99 -5.43
CA THR A 182 12.52 14.90 -5.35
C THR A 182 13.04 13.74 -4.51
N VAL A 183 12.13 12.96 -3.91
CA VAL A 183 12.44 11.76 -3.11
C VAL A 183 11.96 10.54 -3.86
N PHE A 184 12.85 9.59 -4.12
CA PHE A 184 12.55 8.42 -4.95
C PHE A 184 12.54 7.14 -4.14
N LEU A 185 11.56 6.29 -4.44
CA LEU A 185 11.46 4.92 -3.96
C LEU A 185 11.52 3.97 -5.14
N ASP A 186 12.46 3.04 -5.11
CA ASP A 186 12.47 1.92 -6.05
C ASP A 186 11.45 0.88 -5.57
N HIS A 187 10.46 0.60 -6.41
CA HIS A 187 9.43 -0.39 -6.15
C HIS A 187 9.36 -1.39 -7.29
N GLU A 188 9.65 -2.66 -6.99
CA GLU A 188 9.49 -3.73 -7.95
C GLU A 188 7.99 -3.98 -8.16
N LEU A 189 7.47 -3.62 -9.35
CA LEU A 189 6.17 -4.10 -9.78
C LEU A 189 6.28 -5.61 -9.99
N GLY A 190 5.59 -6.42 -9.20
CA GLY A 190 5.64 -7.88 -9.27
C GLY A 190 5.72 -8.49 -10.68
N ASP A 191 5.30 -9.72 -10.90
CA ASP A 191 5.38 -10.46 -12.19
C ASP A 191 4.47 -9.84 -13.27
N TYR A 192 4.79 -8.61 -13.74
CA TYR A 192 4.05 -8.04 -14.86
C TYR A 192 4.65 -8.46 -16.21
N GLU A 193 3.79 -8.65 -17.18
CA GLU A 193 4.15 -9.00 -18.55
C GLU A 193 3.44 -8.05 -19.53
N ILE A 194 4.17 -7.54 -20.51
CA ILE A 194 3.57 -6.76 -21.61
C ILE A 194 3.33 -7.71 -22.78
N LYS A 195 2.07 -7.94 -23.12
CA LYS A 195 1.68 -8.71 -24.32
C LYS A 195 1.31 -7.77 -25.45
N HIS A 196 1.80 -8.11 -26.62
CA HIS A 196 1.46 -7.40 -27.86
C HIS A 196 0.37 -8.17 -28.58
N VAL A 197 -0.82 -7.58 -28.70
CA VAL A 197 -1.95 -8.17 -29.44
C VAL A 197 -2.35 -7.18 -30.52
N PHE A 198 -2.12 -7.56 -31.77
CA PHE A 198 -2.16 -6.66 -32.93
C PHE A 198 -1.27 -5.43 -32.63
N ASN A 199 -1.76 -4.20 -32.74
CA ASN A 199 -1.02 -2.96 -32.49
C ASN A 199 -1.22 -2.40 -31.06
N LYS A 200 -1.74 -3.21 -30.12
CA LYS A 200 -2.01 -2.78 -28.74
C LYS A 200 -1.08 -3.47 -27.76
N LYS A 201 -0.54 -2.68 -26.81
CA LYS A 201 0.16 -3.18 -25.63
C LYS A 201 -0.88 -3.51 -24.54
N ILE A 202 -0.86 -4.74 -24.05
CA ILE A 202 -1.72 -5.21 -22.95
C ILE A 202 -0.82 -5.48 -21.76
N PHE A 203 -1.06 -4.78 -20.67
CA PHE A 203 -0.35 -4.98 -19.40
C PHE A 203 -1.04 -6.09 -18.62
N CYS A 204 -0.29 -7.15 -18.28
CA CYS A 204 -0.73 -8.29 -17.49
C CYS A 204 0.07 -8.28 -16.19
N ASP A 205 -0.59 -8.01 -15.06
CA ASP A 205 0.03 -7.98 -13.73
C ASP A 205 0.11 -9.37 -13.07
N ASN A 206 -0.39 -10.39 -13.74
CA ASN A 206 -0.36 -11.80 -13.36
C ASN A 206 -0.77 -12.10 -11.89
N HIS A 207 -1.54 -11.23 -11.25
CA HIS A 207 -2.00 -11.44 -9.89
C HIS A 207 -2.67 -12.79 -9.69
N SER A 208 -2.53 -13.37 -8.50
CA SER A 208 -3.17 -14.64 -8.15
C SER A 208 -4.70 -14.55 -8.26
N ALA A 209 -5.37 -15.69 -8.44
CA ALA A 209 -6.83 -15.72 -8.49
C ALA A 209 -7.46 -15.13 -7.21
N LEU A 210 -6.84 -15.36 -6.05
CA LEU A 210 -7.30 -14.81 -4.78
C LEU A 210 -7.16 -13.28 -4.73
N ARG A 211 -6.07 -12.69 -5.23
CA ARG A 211 -5.95 -11.23 -5.35
C ARG A 211 -7.00 -10.66 -6.29
N ARG A 212 -7.29 -11.32 -7.44
CA ARG A 212 -8.38 -10.90 -8.34
C ARG A 212 -9.74 -10.87 -7.64
N TYR A 213 -10.01 -11.81 -6.71
CA TYR A 213 -11.20 -11.76 -5.87
C TYR A 213 -11.27 -10.47 -5.04
N TYR A 214 -10.18 -10.13 -4.33
CA TYR A 214 -10.12 -8.94 -3.48
C TYR A 214 -10.19 -7.65 -4.30
N ILE A 215 -9.45 -7.55 -5.41
CA ILE A 215 -9.49 -6.39 -6.30
C ILE A 215 -10.93 -6.09 -6.73
N VAL A 216 -11.66 -7.10 -7.21
CA VAL A 216 -13.04 -6.92 -7.66
C VAL A 216 -13.95 -6.54 -6.48
N ARG A 217 -13.93 -7.32 -5.39
CA ARG A 217 -14.77 -7.08 -4.22
C ARG A 217 -14.56 -5.68 -3.65
N ASN A 218 -13.31 -5.30 -3.42
CA ASN A 218 -12.97 -4.06 -2.74
C ASN A 218 -13.18 -2.83 -3.64
N SER A 219 -12.99 -2.95 -4.96
CA SER A 219 -13.30 -1.87 -5.90
C SER A 219 -14.77 -1.44 -5.85
N PHE A 220 -15.69 -2.40 -5.72
CA PHE A 220 -17.12 -2.08 -5.60
C PHE A 220 -17.46 -1.49 -4.23
N TYR A 221 -16.83 -1.96 -3.14
CA TYR A 221 -16.99 -1.32 -1.82
C TYR A 221 -16.42 0.10 -1.80
N LEU A 222 -15.27 0.32 -2.44
CA LEU A 222 -14.66 1.65 -2.55
C LEU A 222 -15.63 2.60 -3.29
N TYR A 223 -16.25 2.14 -4.37
CA TYR A 223 -17.26 2.89 -5.08
C TYR A 223 -18.44 3.28 -4.17
N ASP A 224 -19.02 2.32 -3.45
CA ASP A 224 -20.16 2.59 -2.56
C ASP A 224 -19.82 3.62 -1.46
N MET A 225 -18.59 3.62 -0.95
CA MET A 225 -18.17 4.51 0.12
C MET A 225 -17.83 5.94 -0.34
N TYR A 226 -17.34 6.09 -1.58
CA TYR A 226 -16.69 7.34 -1.99
C TYR A 226 -17.18 7.93 -3.31
N HIS A 227 -18.12 7.31 -4.04
CA HIS A 227 -18.55 7.81 -5.37
C HIS A 227 -19.25 9.18 -5.33
N ASN A 228 -19.82 9.57 -4.20
CA ASN A 228 -20.43 10.90 -4.05
C ASN A 228 -19.37 12.00 -3.90
N ASP A 229 -18.24 11.68 -3.24
CA ASP A 229 -17.15 12.63 -2.98
C ASP A 229 -16.13 12.66 -4.13
N TYR A 230 -15.88 11.49 -4.76
CA TYR A 230 -14.84 11.29 -5.80
C TYR A 230 -15.38 10.45 -6.98
N PRO A 231 -16.39 10.94 -7.72
CA PRO A 231 -17.11 10.14 -8.72
C PRO A 231 -16.22 9.61 -9.84
N ASP A 232 -15.35 10.45 -10.39
CA ASP A 232 -14.50 10.07 -11.54
C ASP A 232 -13.50 8.98 -11.17
N TYR A 233 -12.86 9.13 -10.01
CA TYR A 233 -11.92 8.13 -9.50
C TYR A 233 -12.60 6.79 -9.23
N CYS A 234 -13.71 6.79 -8.52
CA CYS A 234 -14.45 5.59 -8.19
C CYS A 234 -15.00 4.88 -9.45
N GLN A 235 -15.45 5.63 -10.45
CA GLN A 235 -15.86 5.08 -11.74
C GLN A 235 -14.68 4.45 -12.48
N ALA A 236 -13.49 5.07 -12.46
CA ALA A 236 -12.27 4.53 -13.07
C ALA A 236 -11.87 3.21 -12.41
N VAL A 237 -11.86 3.13 -11.06
CA VAL A 237 -11.54 1.90 -10.31
C VAL A 237 -12.50 0.76 -10.66
N VAL A 238 -13.81 1.01 -10.67
CA VAL A 238 -14.82 -0.01 -11.04
C VAL A 238 -14.69 -0.40 -12.52
N LYS A 239 -14.40 0.56 -13.41
CA LYS A 239 -14.14 0.27 -14.83
C LYS A 239 -12.94 -0.65 -14.99
N GLN A 240 -11.84 -0.39 -14.29
CA GLN A 240 -10.65 -1.25 -14.30
C GLN A 240 -10.97 -2.65 -13.76
N ALA A 241 -11.71 -2.75 -12.64
CA ALA A 241 -12.16 -4.03 -12.11
C ALA A 241 -13.02 -4.81 -13.13
N LYS A 242 -13.94 -4.15 -13.84
CA LYS A 242 -14.75 -4.76 -14.91
C LYS A 242 -13.89 -5.20 -16.10
N GLN A 243 -12.93 -4.38 -16.50
CA GLN A 243 -12.00 -4.74 -17.60
C GLN A 243 -11.15 -5.96 -17.26
N SER A 244 -10.78 -6.14 -15.98
CA SER A 244 -9.99 -7.29 -15.54
C SER A 244 -10.71 -8.63 -15.79
N PHE A 245 -12.06 -8.68 -15.82
CA PHE A 245 -12.80 -9.90 -16.19
C PHE A 245 -12.42 -10.40 -17.59
N PHE A 246 -12.19 -9.50 -18.53
CA PHE A 246 -11.76 -9.87 -19.87
C PHE A 246 -10.24 -10.08 -19.92
N TYR A 247 -9.46 -9.08 -19.51
CA TYR A 247 -8.00 -9.12 -19.70
C TYR A 247 -7.34 -10.23 -18.89
N ALA A 248 -7.68 -10.40 -17.62
CA ALA A 248 -7.09 -11.46 -16.80
C ALA A 248 -7.54 -12.85 -17.23
N THR A 249 -8.77 -13.00 -17.79
CA THR A 249 -9.26 -14.28 -18.26
C THR A 249 -8.57 -14.70 -19.56
N VAL A 250 -8.36 -13.76 -20.50
CA VAL A 250 -7.90 -14.07 -21.85
C VAL A 250 -6.38 -14.06 -21.95
N PHE A 251 -5.72 -13.12 -21.26
CA PHE A 251 -4.30 -12.85 -21.46
C PHE A 251 -3.38 -13.31 -20.35
N GLU A 252 -3.91 -13.68 -19.16
CA GLU A 252 -3.07 -14.10 -18.04
C GLU A 252 -3.08 -15.63 -17.84
N LYS A 253 -2.05 -16.12 -17.11
CA LYS A 253 -1.99 -17.54 -16.71
C LYS A 253 -3.18 -17.86 -15.80
N HIS A 254 -3.74 -19.06 -15.96
CA HIS A 254 -4.90 -19.55 -15.19
C HIS A 254 -6.15 -18.68 -15.30
N GLY A 255 -6.40 -18.03 -16.43
CA GLY A 255 -7.48 -17.06 -16.62
C GLY A 255 -8.86 -17.55 -16.18
N PHE A 256 -9.25 -18.81 -16.51
CA PHE A 256 -10.53 -19.36 -16.08
C PHE A 256 -10.69 -19.45 -14.54
N LYS A 257 -9.62 -19.82 -13.82
CA LYS A 257 -9.60 -19.81 -12.36
C LYS A 257 -9.78 -18.39 -11.83
N LYS A 258 -9.10 -17.40 -12.44
CA LYS A 258 -9.22 -15.98 -12.10
C LYS A 258 -10.64 -15.49 -12.32
N LEU A 259 -11.28 -15.85 -13.45
CA LEU A 259 -12.67 -15.49 -13.73
C LEU A 259 -13.63 -15.98 -12.63
N ILE A 260 -13.51 -17.24 -12.19
CA ILE A 260 -14.34 -17.77 -11.10
C ILE A 260 -14.16 -16.95 -9.82
N TYR A 261 -12.93 -16.59 -9.46
CA TYR A 261 -12.65 -15.81 -8.26
C TYR A 261 -13.15 -14.36 -8.37
N MET A 262 -13.04 -13.73 -9.54
CA MET A 262 -13.63 -12.40 -9.78
C MET A 262 -15.15 -12.41 -9.65
N ILE A 263 -15.83 -13.43 -10.22
CA ILE A 263 -17.29 -13.61 -10.05
C ILE A 263 -17.64 -13.80 -8.57
N ARG A 264 -16.86 -14.59 -7.83
CA ARG A 264 -17.06 -14.75 -6.36
C ARG A 264 -16.86 -13.42 -5.63
N GLY A 265 -15.84 -12.64 -5.97
CA GLY A 265 -15.60 -11.32 -5.40
C GLY A 265 -16.79 -10.38 -5.58
N TYR A 266 -17.32 -10.28 -6.79
CA TYR A 266 -18.52 -9.49 -7.07
C TYR A 266 -19.76 -10.02 -6.32
N ARG A 267 -19.97 -11.34 -6.28
CA ARG A 267 -21.08 -11.95 -5.55
C ARG A 267 -20.99 -11.70 -4.05
N ASP A 268 -19.79 -11.78 -3.46
CA ASP A 268 -19.59 -11.59 -2.03
C ASP A 268 -19.75 -10.11 -1.65
N TYR A 269 -19.29 -9.16 -2.50
CA TYR A 269 -19.67 -7.76 -2.38
C TYR A 269 -21.19 -7.57 -2.34
N ARG A 270 -21.95 -8.15 -3.32
CA ARG A 270 -23.42 -8.04 -3.39
C ARG A 270 -24.13 -8.64 -2.17
N ARG A 271 -23.48 -9.54 -1.43
CA ARG A 271 -23.95 -10.15 -0.18
C ARG A 271 -23.49 -9.43 1.09
N GLY A 272 -22.77 -8.33 0.96
CA GLY A 272 -22.22 -7.58 2.10
C GLY A 272 -21.05 -8.27 2.81
N LYS A 273 -20.43 -9.29 2.20
CA LYS A 273 -19.32 -10.03 2.83
C LYS A 273 -18.03 -9.20 2.84
N LYS A 274 -17.42 -9.09 4.01
CA LYS A 274 -16.18 -8.38 4.28
C LYS A 274 -15.14 -9.35 4.88
N GLY A 275 -13.87 -8.93 4.95
CA GLY A 275 -12.80 -9.70 5.59
C GLY A 275 -12.18 -10.77 4.70
N GLU A 276 -11.63 -11.81 5.35
CA GLU A 276 -10.89 -12.88 4.69
C GLU A 276 -11.80 -13.77 3.83
N TYR A 277 -11.28 -14.14 2.65
CA TYR A 277 -11.99 -15.05 1.74
C TYR A 277 -12.24 -16.41 2.38
N GLY A 278 -13.47 -16.88 2.32
CA GLY A 278 -13.86 -18.19 2.84
C GLY A 278 -14.36 -18.20 4.28
N LYS A 279 -14.42 -17.04 4.92
CA LYS A 279 -15.04 -16.84 6.24
C LYS A 279 -16.41 -16.20 6.14
#